data_9d8b3e93d114356ef05caec37f65fad3
#
_entry.id   9d8b3e93d114356ef05caec37f65fad3
#
_cell.length_a   1.000
_cell.length_b   1.000
_cell.length_c   1.000
_cell.angle_alpha   90.00
_cell.angle_beta   90.00
_cell.angle_gamma   90.00
#
_symmetry.space_group_name_H-M   'P 1'
#
loop_
_entity.id
_entity.type
_entity.pdbx_description
1 polymer ?
#
loop_
_entity_poly.entity_id
_entity_poly.type
_entity_poly.pdbx_seq_one_letter_code
_entity_poly.pdbx_strand_id
1 'polypeptide(L)'
;MAETVGWLADKLSIVELKRYHMREQMERTDAAPAFRDQCRDKLAVLTQQRDDLAAELAALLADIASGRVVPRVYRQFKMYNDPAYRVSRGEGRA
;
A
#
# COMPACT_ATOMS: atom_id res chain seq x y z
N MET A 1 -8.93 -5.65 14.06
CA MET A 1 -8.28 -4.64 13.20
C MET A 1 -7.91 -5.27 11.88
N ALA A 2 -8.34 -4.65 10.79
CA ALA A 2 -8.12 -5.18 9.45
C ALA A 2 -6.75 -4.83 8.88
N GLU A 3 -6.16 -3.73 9.34
CA GLU A 3 -4.89 -3.27 8.83
C GLU A 3 -3.72 -3.94 9.54
N THR A 4 -2.68 -4.29 8.78
CA THR A 4 -1.44 -4.82 9.31
C THR A 4 -0.31 -3.82 9.06
N VAL A 5 0.82 -4.00 9.75
CA VAL A 5 2.01 -3.18 9.53
C VAL A 5 2.42 -3.24 8.06
N GLY A 6 2.42 -4.43 7.46
CA GLY A 6 2.80 -4.59 6.06
C GLY A 6 1.86 -3.85 5.11
N TRP A 7 0.56 -3.91 5.35
CA TRP A 7 -0.41 -3.22 4.49
C TRP A 7 -0.30 -1.70 4.62
N LEU A 8 -0.12 -1.20 5.84
CA LEU A 8 0.07 0.23 6.05
C LEU A 8 1.36 0.72 5.40
N ALA A 9 2.43 -0.04 5.52
CA ALA A 9 3.70 0.30 4.87
C ALA A 9 3.57 0.30 3.35
N ASP A 10 2.83 -0.67 2.79
CA ASP A 10 2.58 -0.74 1.36
C ASP A 10 1.78 0.47 0.88
N LYS A 11 0.70 0.81 1.57
CA LYS A 11 -0.10 2.00 1.25
C LYS A 11 0.74 3.28 1.33
N LEU A 12 1.60 3.40 2.34
CA LEU A 12 2.49 4.54 2.48
C LEU A 12 3.44 4.65 1.29
N SER A 13 4.05 3.56 0.87
CA SER A 13 4.99 3.59 -0.25
C SER A 13 4.28 4.01 -1.55
N ILE A 14 3.04 3.56 -1.76
CA ILE A 14 2.25 3.95 -2.91
C ILE A 14 1.93 5.45 -2.87
N VAL A 15 1.51 5.97 -1.73
CA VAL A 15 1.20 7.40 -1.58
C VAL A 15 2.45 8.25 -1.76
N GLU A 16 3.59 7.83 -1.23
CA GLU A 16 4.85 8.56 -1.40
C GLU A 16 5.27 8.61 -2.87
N LEU A 17 5.07 7.53 -3.61
CA LEU A 17 5.36 7.50 -5.03
C LEU A 17 4.45 8.45 -5.80
N LYS A 18 3.16 8.50 -5.44
CA LYS A 18 2.22 9.44 -6.05
C LYS A 18 2.61 10.89 -5.75
N ARG A 19 3.06 11.17 -4.53
CA ARG A 19 3.53 12.51 -4.15
C ARG A 19 4.74 12.91 -4.98
N TYR A 20 5.66 12.02 -5.19
CA TYR A 20 6.84 12.25 -6.01
C TYR A 20 6.44 12.64 -7.44
N HIS A 21 5.53 11.88 -8.04
CA HIS A 21 5.07 12.16 -9.39
C HIS A 21 4.28 13.48 -9.48
N MET A 22 3.52 13.83 -8.45
CA MET A 22 2.85 15.14 -8.44
C MET A 22 3.84 16.28 -8.37
N ARG A 23 4.91 16.13 -7.60
CA ARG A 23 5.97 17.15 -7.56
C ARG A 23 6.65 17.31 -8.91
N GLU A 24 6.91 16.22 -9.60
CA GLU A 24 7.47 16.28 -10.95
C GLU A 24 6.56 17.07 -11.87
N GLN A 25 5.26 16.84 -11.81
CA GLN A 25 4.31 17.57 -12.65
C GLN A 25 4.26 19.05 -12.31
N MET A 26 4.37 19.41 -11.04
CA MET A 26 4.39 20.81 -10.60
C MET A 26 5.64 21.55 -11.06
N GLU A 27 6.74 20.85 -11.24
CA GLU A 27 8.01 21.44 -11.65
C GLU A 27 8.14 21.57 -13.16
N ARG A 28 7.19 21.08 -13.92
CA ARG A 28 7.22 21.18 -15.38
C ARG A 28 7.08 22.63 -15.80
N THR A 29 7.98 23.08 -16.68
CA THR A 29 7.96 24.44 -17.21
C THR A 29 7.06 24.57 -18.43
N ASP A 30 6.73 23.43 -19.07
CA ASP A 30 5.89 23.38 -20.25
C ASP A 30 4.40 23.24 -19.95
N ALA A 31 4.04 23.08 -18.69
CA ALA A 31 2.65 22.88 -18.30
C ALA A 31 1.96 24.22 -18.01
N ALA A 32 0.67 24.30 -18.31
CA ALA A 32 -0.12 25.48 -18.01
C ALA A 32 -0.23 25.68 -16.48
N PRO A 33 -0.30 26.95 -16.03
CA PRO A 33 -0.42 27.24 -14.60
C PRO A 33 -1.63 26.55 -13.94
N ALA A 34 -2.76 26.48 -14.65
CA ALA A 34 -3.95 25.81 -14.12
C ALA A 34 -3.70 24.33 -13.86
N PHE A 35 -2.96 23.66 -14.75
CA PHE A 35 -2.60 22.25 -14.55
C PHE A 35 -1.69 22.09 -13.33
N ARG A 36 -0.70 22.98 -13.18
CA ARG A 36 0.20 22.93 -12.03
C ARG A 36 -0.54 23.19 -10.72
N ASP A 37 -1.53 24.06 -10.75
CA ASP A 37 -2.37 24.31 -9.57
C ASP A 37 -3.19 23.07 -9.18
N GLN A 38 -3.73 22.36 -10.16
CA GLN A 38 -4.42 21.09 -9.91
C GLN A 38 -3.49 20.06 -9.30
N CYS A 39 -2.26 19.99 -9.78
CA CYS A 39 -1.26 19.06 -9.21
C CYS A 39 -0.90 19.44 -7.79
N ARG A 40 -0.83 20.74 -7.49
CA ARG A 40 -0.58 21.21 -6.13
C ARG A 40 -1.72 20.79 -5.20
N ASP A 41 -2.96 20.93 -5.64
CA ASP A 41 -4.12 20.53 -4.84
C ASP A 41 -4.11 19.03 -4.57
N LYS A 42 -3.80 18.23 -5.59
CA LYS A 42 -3.69 16.78 -5.44
C LYS A 42 -2.55 16.42 -4.50
N LEU A 43 -1.43 17.13 -4.58
CA LEU A 43 -0.31 16.89 -3.68
C LEU A 43 -0.70 17.17 -2.23
N ALA A 44 -1.49 18.21 -1.98
CA ALA A 44 -1.96 18.52 -0.64
C ALA A 44 -2.81 17.38 -0.07
N VAL A 45 -3.72 16.81 -0.87
CA VAL A 45 -4.54 15.67 -0.46
C VAL A 45 -3.68 14.44 -0.19
N LEU A 46 -2.73 14.16 -1.08
CA LEU A 46 -1.83 13.02 -0.92
C LEU A 46 -0.95 13.17 0.32
N THR A 47 -0.54 14.39 0.62
CA THR A 47 0.25 14.68 1.83
C THR A 47 -0.58 14.40 3.09
N GLN A 48 -1.85 14.80 3.08
CA GLN A 48 -2.75 14.50 4.21
C GLN A 48 -2.94 12.99 4.37
N GLN A 49 -3.13 12.28 3.26
CA GLN A 49 -3.23 10.82 3.29
C GLN A 49 -1.96 10.18 3.86
N ARG A 50 -0.78 10.68 3.44
CA ARG A 50 0.49 10.19 3.95
C ARG A 50 0.57 10.38 5.45
N ASP A 51 0.20 11.56 5.93
CA ASP A 51 0.28 11.87 7.36
C ASP A 51 -0.69 11.00 8.16
N ASP A 52 -1.90 10.78 7.65
CA ASP A 52 -2.89 9.93 8.31
C ASP A 52 -2.41 8.47 8.37
N LEU A 53 -1.87 7.95 7.29
CA LEU A 53 -1.33 6.59 7.25
C LEU A 53 -0.13 6.43 8.18
N ALA A 54 0.75 7.42 8.21
CA ALA A 54 1.92 7.40 9.10
C ALA A 54 1.49 7.39 10.56
N ALA A 55 0.50 8.20 10.91
CA ALA A 55 -0.04 8.24 12.27
C ALA A 55 -0.67 6.90 12.66
N GLU A 56 -1.41 6.29 11.73
CA GLU A 56 -2.05 4.99 11.93
C GLU A 56 -1.01 3.90 12.13
N LEU A 57 0.06 3.90 11.32
CA LEU A 57 1.15 2.96 11.47
C LEU A 57 1.86 3.13 12.81
N ALA A 58 2.14 4.38 13.20
CA ALA A 58 2.78 4.66 14.49
C ALA A 58 1.93 4.16 15.66
N ALA A 59 0.61 4.36 15.59
CA ALA A 59 -0.30 3.88 16.62
C ALA A 59 -0.31 2.35 16.68
N LEU A 60 -0.33 1.69 15.53
CA LEU A 60 -0.31 0.24 15.48
C LEU A 60 0.99 -0.33 16.05
N LEU A 61 2.13 0.27 15.71
CA LEU A 61 3.42 -0.15 16.24
C LEU A 61 3.48 0.03 17.76
N ALA A 62 2.93 1.12 18.27
CA ALA A 62 2.84 1.34 19.71
C ALA A 62 1.95 0.29 20.40
N ASP A 63 0.84 -0.06 19.78
CA ASP A 63 -0.07 -1.09 20.30
C ASP A 63 0.59 -2.47 20.31
N ILE A 64 1.36 -2.79 19.29
CA ILE A 64 2.13 -4.04 19.24
C ILE A 64 3.19 -4.05 20.33
N ALA A 65 3.94 -2.95 20.46
CA ALA A 65 5.01 -2.85 21.45
C ALA A 65 4.48 -2.97 22.89
N SER A 66 3.27 -2.48 23.14
CA SER A 66 2.65 -2.56 24.47
C SER A 66 1.89 -3.86 24.72
N GLY A 67 1.79 -4.73 23.73
CA GLY A 67 1.06 -5.99 23.83
C GLY A 67 -0.44 -5.86 23.66
N ARG A 68 -0.97 -4.66 23.35
CA ARG A 68 -2.42 -4.50 23.13
C ARG A 68 -2.89 -5.17 21.85
N VAL A 69 -2.01 -5.26 20.87
CA VAL A 69 -2.29 -5.94 19.61
C VAL A 69 -1.20 -6.99 19.39
N VAL A 70 -1.60 -8.20 19.09
CA VAL A 70 -0.67 -9.27 18.76
C VAL A 70 -0.83 -9.54 17.26
N PRO A 71 0.22 -9.31 16.47
CA PRO A 71 0.13 -9.55 15.03
C PRO A 71 -0.09 -11.03 14.74
N ARG A 72 -0.94 -11.28 13.76
CA ARG A 72 -1.15 -12.64 13.29
C ARG A 72 -0.38 -12.86 12.02
N VAL A 73 0.32 -13.97 11.95
CA VAL A 73 1.06 -14.35 10.76
C VAL A 73 0.32 -15.50 10.11
N TYR A 74 -0.14 -15.28 8.90
CA TYR A 74 -0.85 -16.32 8.17
C TYR A 74 0.08 -16.98 7.18
N ARG A 75 -0.02 -18.29 7.12
CA ARG A 75 0.69 -19.04 6.13
C ARG A 75 0.15 -18.69 4.76
N GLN A 76 1.03 -18.47 3.79
CA GLN A 76 0.62 -18.29 2.42
C GLN A 76 0.50 -19.66 1.77
N PHE A 77 -0.67 -19.92 1.20
CA PHE A 77 -0.90 -21.16 0.50
C PHE A 77 -0.80 -20.89 -1.01
N LYS A 78 0.31 -21.30 -1.59
CA LYS A 78 0.53 -21.12 -3.03
C LYS A 78 -0.10 -22.28 -3.75
N MET A 79 -1.38 -22.18 -3.98
CA MET A 79 -2.18 -23.29 -4.48
C MET A 79 -1.76 -23.74 -5.87
N TYR A 80 -1.33 -22.82 -6.69
CA TYR A 80 -0.93 -23.15 -8.04
C TYR A 80 0.36 -23.99 -8.12
N ASN A 81 1.14 -24.01 -7.05
CA ASN A 81 2.35 -24.80 -6.96
C ASN A 81 2.14 -26.14 -6.24
N ASP A 82 0.99 -26.33 -5.64
CA ASP A 82 0.71 -27.56 -4.92
C ASP A 82 0.04 -28.57 -5.84
N PRO A 83 0.63 -29.75 -6.03
CA PRO A 83 0.06 -30.77 -6.93
C PRO A 83 -1.38 -31.14 -6.60
N ALA A 84 -1.78 -31.01 -5.32
CA ALA A 84 -3.13 -31.35 -4.90
C ALA A 84 -4.20 -30.50 -5.57
N TYR A 85 -3.84 -29.28 -5.99
CA TYR A 85 -4.79 -28.35 -6.62
C TYR A 85 -4.71 -28.33 -8.13
N ARG A 86 -3.84 -29.18 -8.71
CA ARG A 86 -3.73 -29.24 -10.16
C ARG A 86 -4.68 -30.26 -10.71
N VAL A 87 -5.35 -29.89 -11.77
CA VAL A 87 -6.10 -30.84 -12.54
C VAL A 87 -5.14 -31.57 -13.45
N SER A 88 -5.00 -32.86 -13.23
CA SER A 88 -4.10 -33.61 -14.05
C SER A 88 -4.75 -33.95 -15.34
N ARG A 89 -4.18 -33.44 -16.45
CA ARG A 89 -4.75 -33.70 -17.65
C ARG A 89 -4.35 -35.04 -18.11
N GLY A 90 -5.15 -35.89 -18.28
CA GLY A 90 -4.77 -37.20 -18.65
C GLY A 90 -4.50 -38.11 -17.57
N GLU A 91 -4.23 -37.67 -16.41
CA GLU A 91 -4.11 -38.46 -15.38
C GLU A 91 -5.08 -38.35 -14.56
N GLY A 92 -5.48 -38.36 -14.61
CA GLY A 92 -6.21 -38.28 -14.04
C GLY A 92 -6.81 -38.33 -13.17
N ARG A 93 -7.04 -38.30 -13.28
CA ARG A 93 -7.42 -38.30 -12.64
C ARG A 93 -7.94 -39.15 -12.55
N ALA A 94 -7.82 -39.26 -12.58
CA ALA A 94 -8.12 -40.31 -12.62
C ALA A 94 -8.79 -40.73 -12.07
#